data_19dcf4350e9ad839ceecea2bb2462a81
#
_entry.id   19dcf4350e9ad839ceecea2bb2462a81
#
_cell.length_a   1.000
_cell.length_b   1.000
_cell.length_c   1.000
_cell.angle_alpha   90.00
_cell.angle_beta   90.00
_cell.angle_gamma   90.00
#
_symmetry.space_group_name_H-M   'P 1'
#
loop_
_entity.id
_entity.type
_entity.pdbx_description
1 polymer ?
#
loop_
_entity_poly.entity_id
_entity_poly.type
_entity_poly.pdbx_seq_one_letter_code
_entity_poly.pdbx_strand_id
1 'polypeptide(L)'
;MTINFFTKKNITITCIALAVVLVIFTTIICIKNSRTSSVKLSSTLSNAQESLIAKNKLAHTGIIKEKGETQFAFTASQKNQFTEVYNENQSTALVIRVKFNPTASQKELLTTGTELPFNFGILYSDDFDKNGKLKEPLNSKISVYADLSKKLSYQDNEPVTIDFSMAIPKSEHFENFLPVGFFVSSNVACQILSACAAPALIGFDLTQEICFYGFSSNGGIVNFLNTSVDFSGASLAFPVQNTLNANMPQYVLTLNDAEELKGKTAKLSIGGEKLYIKNSKNVSKLEFPSASLKSPFSNAEFSENAECIKALLLQSIPFKTDEQYPQTETSVYKAVRTDPGLILNYNQKNWRVKEYEVFEWDRYPGILLFDILNYDIQNDFFRRLAYFVEKRGYKGKLWSDEVLADKHGYNAHDYSAESLAAFFNKAAEENFPLNNAEQTLKKILIVNGLLIPDGNMVKAGEGGLVSISRESDAALRSKLLAHEAWHTLFFRDEEFRNYVAAVYYTFDPDSRQFLLDFFESQSGLGYDIEDEYLMHNEFMAYILQQSIKYVPEYFVGRANLYSVRVFTPKLAQYVRETNAKGFEDAAVILNDYILDVYGISGGNVALINR
;
A
#
# COMPACT_ATOMS: atom_id res chain seq x y z
N MET A 1 30.36 -57.46 -29.26
CA MET A 1 31.37 -56.77 -28.44
C MET A 1 30.68 -55.77 -27.57
N THR A 2 30.50 -56.11 -26.34
CA THR A 2 29.66 -55.46 -25.33
C THR A 2 30.47 -54.39 -24.61
N ILE A 3 30.00 -53.19 -24.54
CA ILE A 3 30.56 -52.21 -23.62
C ILE A 3 29.46 -51.79 -22.64
N ASN A 4 29.45 -52.50 -21.52
CA ASN A 4 28.84 -52.04 -20.29
C ASN A 4 29.92 -51.30 -19.50
N PHE A 5 29.71 -50.01 -19.13
CA PHE A 5 30.31 -49.40 -17.95
C PHE A 5 29.70 -48.00 -17.69
N PHE A 6 28.49 -48.00 -17.17
CA PHE A 6 28.10 -46.92 -16.28
C PHE A 6 27.49 -47.51 -15.02
N THR A 7 28.28 -47.58 -13.97
CA THR A 7 27.76 -47.99 -12.65
C THR A 7 26.91 -46.87 -12.07
N LYS A 8 25.81 -47.23 -11.34
CA LYS A 8 24.90 -46.30 -10.64
C LYS A 8 25.66 -45.21 -9.86
N LYS A 9 26.86 -45.53 -9.36
CA LYS A 9 27.72 -44.62 -8.58
C LYS A 9 28.29 -43.47 -9.42
N ASN A 10 28.61 -43.69 -10.69
CA ASN A 10 29.14 -42.67 -11.59
C ASN A 10 28.02 -41.73 -12.07
N ILE A 11 26.82 -42.25 -12.27
CA ILE A 11 25.63 -41.44 -12.62
C ILE A 11 25.29 -40.48 -11.44
N THR A 12 25.32 -40.98 -10.21
CA THR A 12 25.04 -40.14 -9.01
C THR A 12 26.08 -39.05 -8.84
N ILE A 13 27.36 -39.34 -9.01
CA ILE A 13 28.45 -38.35 -8.92
C ILE A 13 28.32 -37.29 -10.01
N THR A 14 27.99 -37.72 -11.26
CA THR A 14 27.79 -36.78 -12.38
C THR A 14 26.55 -35.90 -12.16
N CYS A 15 25.43 -36.41 -11.62
CA CYS A 15 24.24 -35.64 -11.30
C CYS A 15 24.51 -34.64 -10.16
N ILE A 16 25.27 -35.03 -9.13
CA ILE A 16 25.66 -34.12 -8.03
C ILE A 16 26.59 -33.02 -8.55
N ALA A 17 27.56 -33.35 -9.40
CA ALA A 17 28.45 -32.37 -10.01
C ALA A 17 27.69 -31.38 -10.92
N LEU A 18 26.70 -31.87 -11.72
CA LEU A 18 25.84 -31.01 -12.53
C LEU A 18 24.93 -30.11 -11.67
N ALA A 19 24.38 -30.65 -10.57
CA ALA A 19 23.57 -29.86 -9.65
C ALA A 19 24.37 -28.77 -8.94
N VAL A 20 25.61 -29.06 -8.52
CA VAL A 20 26.52 -28.09 -7.92
C VAL A 20 26.93 -27.01 -8.94
N VAL A 21 27.22 -27.38 -10.19
CA VAL A 21 27.51 -26.43 -11.27
C VAL A 21 26.29 -25.57 -11.59
N LEU A 22 25.06 -26.15 -11.59
CA LEU A 22 23.83 -25.40 -11.80
C LEU A 22 23.54 -24.42 -10.66
N VAL A 23 23.78 -24.83 -9.40
CA VAL A 23 23.65 -23.94 -8.23
C VAL A 23 24.70 -22.83 -8.27
N ILE A 24 25.93 -23.12 -8.63
CA ILE A 24 26.98 -22.11 -8.80
C ILE A 24 26.63 -21.16 -9.96
N PHE A 25 26.12 -21.66 -11.08
CA PHE A 25 25.70 -20.83 -12.22
C PHE A 25 24.46 -19.99 -11.90
N THR A 26 23.45 -20.54 -11.20
CA THR A 26 22.29 -19.76 -10.73
C THR A 26 22.70 -18.75 -9.68
N THR A 27 23.61 -19.08 -8.77
CA THR A 27 24.15 -18.14 -7.78
C THR A 27 24.97 -17.03 -8.47
N ILE A 28 25.77 -17.35 -9.48
CA ILE A 28 26.52 -16.36 -10.28
C ILE A 28 25.58 -15.49 -11.13
N ILE A 29 24.50 -16.04 -11.67
CA ILE A 29 23.48 -15.30 -12.41
C ILE A 29 22.67 -14.45 -11.45
N CYS A 30 22.27 -14.94 -10.28
CA CYS A 30 21.62 -14.15 -9.22
C CYS A 30 22.55 -13.05 -8.68
N ILE A 31 23.86 -13.33 -8.49
CA ILE A 31 24.85 -12.31 -8.11
C ILE A 31 25.09 -11.31 -9.25
N LYS A 32 25.02 -11.74 -10.52
CA LYS A 32 25.09 -10.81 -11.67
C LYS A 32 23.81 -9.98 -11.86
N ASN A 33 22.64 -10.55 -11.57
CA ASN A 33 21.35 -9.84 -11.67
C ASN A 33 21.01 -9.05 -10.38
N SER A 34 21.62 -9.37 -9.24
CA SER A 34 21.54 -8.58 -8.01
C SER A 34 22.62 -7.48 -7.92
N ARG A 35 23.45 -7.35 -8.91
CA ARG A 35 24.23 -6.13 -9.08
C ARG A 35 23.28 -5.03 -9.59
N THR A 36 22.51 -4.44 -8.67
CA THR A 36 22.31 -2.99 -8.80
C THR A 36 23.65 -2.44 -9.20
N SER A 37 23.71 -1.80 -10.35
CA SER A 37 24.95 -1.29 -10.91
C SER A 37 25.45 -0.13 -10.04
N SER A 38 26.02 -0.48 -8.86
CA SER A 38 26.74 0.48 -8.06
C SER A 38 27.92 0.95 -8.88
N VAL A 39 27.80 2.14 -9.42
CA VAL A 39 28.85 2.71 -10.24
C VAL A 39 29.96 3.11 -9.30
N LYS A 40 31.11 2.51 -9.45
CA LYS A 40 32.30 2.88 -8.69
C LYS A 40 32.66 4.32 -9.02
N LEU A 41 33.07 5.08 -8.01
CA LEU A 41 33.73 6.35 -8.23
C LEU A 41 34.95 6.12 -9.13
N SER A 42 35.02 6.87 -10.22
CA SER A 42 36.09 6.76 -11.19
C SER A 42 36.75 8.12 -11.37
N SER A 43 38.01 8.11 -11.57
CA SER A 43 38.78 9.31 -11.95
C SER A 43 38.65 9.66 -13.44
N THR A 44 38.07 8.78 -14.26
CA THR A 44 37.90 9.02 -15.70
C THR A 44 36.64 9.85 -15.98
N LEU A 45 36.87 11.11 -16.24
CA LEU A 45 35.86 12.07 -16.64
C LEU A 45 36.09 12.49 -18.09
N SER A 46 35.12 13.08 -18.78
CA SER A 46 35.38 13.76 -20.03
C SER A 46 36.30 14.97 -19.80
N ASN A 47 37.16 15.31 -20.76
CA ASN A 47 38.10 16.42 -20.62
C ASN A 47 37.46 17.74 -20.17
N ALA A 48 36.25 18.04 -20.63
CA ALA A 48 35.52 19.24 -20.22
C ALA A 48 35.07 19.19 -18.76
N GLN A 49 34.69 18.01 -18.27
CA GLN A 49 34.24 17.78 -16.90
C GLN A 49 35.43 17.76 -15.95
N GLU A 50 36.54 17.16 -16.35
CA GLU A 50 37.81 17.18 -15.58
C GLU A 50 38.32 18.60 -15.39
N SER A 51 38.25 19.43 -16.46
CA SER A 51 38.65 20.83 -16.38
C SER A 51 37.77 21.64 -15.41
N LEU A 52 36.48 21.39 -15.39
CA LEU A 52 35.52 22.09 -14.52
C LEU A 52 35.69 21.69 -13.05
N ILE A 53 35.90 20.41 -12.82
CA ILE A 53 35.91 19.79 -11.48
C ILE A 53 37.28 19.91 -10.85
N ALA A 54 38.37 19.77 -11.60
CA ALA A 54 39.75 19.90 -11.09
C ALA A 54 40.00 21.28 -10.49
N LYS A 55 39.40 22.34 -11.03
CA LYS A 55 39.50 23.70 -10.47
C LYS A 55 38.84 23.85 -9.10
N ASN A 56 37.90 22.96 -8.75
CA ASN A 56 37.14 22.97 -7.49
C ASN A 56 37.61 21.88 -6.50
N LYS A 57 38.78 21.33 -6.67
CA LYS A 57 39.42 20.36 -5.75
C LYS A 57 38.56 19.10 -5.52
N LEU A 58 37.95 18.58 -6.57
CA LEU A 58 37.26 17.29 -6.48
C LEU A 58 38.25 16.18 -6.18
N ALA A 59 37.91 15.34 -5.20
CA ALA A 59 38.78 14.23 -4.80
C ALA A 59 38.47 12.99 -5.65
N HIS A 60 39.55 12.43 -6.25
CA HIS A 60 39.45 11.19 -7.00
C HIS A 60 39.59 9.93 -6.12
N THR A 61 40.06 10.09 -4.89
CA THR A 61 40.39 8.97 -4.00
C THR A 61 39.21 8.48 -3.15
N GLY A 62 38.13 9.24 -3.07
CA GLY A 62 37.00 8.92 -2.23
C GLY A 62 37.26 8.96 -0.72
N ILE A 63 38.40 9.49 -0.27
CA ILE A 63 38.76 9.56 1.15
C ILE A 63 38.53 10.98 1.67
N ILE A 64 37.79 11.09 2.77
CA ILE A 64 37.60 12.31 3.53
C ILE A 64 38.28 12.15 4.88
N LYS A 65 39.22 13.05 5.15
CA LYS A 65 39.87 13.14 6.45
C LYS A 65 38.99 13.90 7.44
N GLU A 66 39.37 13.88 8.70
CA GLU A 66 38.68 14.55 9.78
C GLU A 66 38.32 16.01 9.44
N LYS A 67 37.02 16.38 9.65
CA LYS A 67 36.47 17.72 9.39
C LYS A 67 36.71 18.27 7.97
N GLY A 68 36.27 17.51 6.96
CA GLY A 68 36.44 17.89 5.57
C GLY A 68 35.15 18.01 4.77
N GLU A 69 35.15 18.97 3.83
CA GLU A 69 34.20 19.02 2.73
C GLU A 69 34.94 18.63 1.44
N THR A 70 34.33 17.75 0.65
CA THR A 70 34.97 17.23 -0.54
C THR A 70 33.95 17.03 -1.65
N GLN A 71 34.32 17.38 -2.86
CA GLN A 71 33.54 17.20 -4.07
C GLN A 71 34.01 15.96 -4.82
N PHE A 72 33.07 15.21 -5.36
CA PHE A 72 33.30 14.03 -6.18
C PHE A 72 32.65 14.19 -7.52
N ALA A 73 33.38 13.91 -8.58
CA ALA A 73 32.86 14.00 -9.94
C ALA A 73 32.21 12.70 -10.39
N PHE A 74 31.14 12.79 -11.14
CA PHE A 74 30.56 11.64 -11.83
C PHE A 74 31.29 11.34 -13.13
N THR A 75 31.46 10.04 -13.39
CA THR A 75 31.86 9.54 -14.70
C THR A 75 30.74 9.72 -15.72
N ALA A 76 31.05 9.58 -17.01
CA ALA A 76 30.02 9.58 -18.05
C ALA A 76 28.98 8.47 -17.82
N SER A 77 29.37 7.29 -17.39
CA SER A 77 28.47 6.18 -17.06
C SER A 77 27.52 6.54 -15.91
N GLN A 78 27.99 7.20 -14.85
CA GLN A 78 27.14 7.64 -13.74
C GLN A 78 26.10 8.67 -14.19
N LYS A 79 26.48 9.62 -15.05
CA LYS A 79 25.57 10.63 -15.59
C LYS A 79 24.47 10.00 -16.43
N ASN A 80 24.83 9.07 -17.30
CA ASN A 80 23.87 8.34 -18.11
C ASN A 80 22.90 7.55 -17.23
N GLN A 81 23.39 6.92 -16.15
CA GLN A 81 22.56 6.21 -15.20
C GLN A 81 21.52 7.12 -14.52
N PHE A 82 21.87 8.35 -14.16
CA PHE A 82 20.89 9.31 -13.63
C PHE A 82 19.79 9.62 -14.65
N THR A 83 20.14 9.79 -15.92
CA THR A 83 19.19 10.06 -16.99
C THR A 83 18.28 8.87 -17.26
N GLU A 84 18.83 7.64 -17.28
CA GLU A 84 18.06 6.42 -17.49
C GLU A 84 17.05 6.20 -16.33
N VAL A 85 17.52 6.27 -15.09
CA VAL A 85 16.66 6.10 -13.91
C VAL A 85 15.57 7.19 -13.85
N TYR A 86 15.90 8.43 -14.20
CA TYR A 86 14.96 9.54 -14.21
C TYR A 86 13.87 9.35 -15.28
N ASN A 87 14.23 8.84 -16.46
CA ASN A 87 13.28 8.61 -17.55
C ASN A 87 12.37 7.41 -17.29
N GLU A 88 12.92 6.34 -16.71
CA GLU A 88 12.17 5.12 -16.39
C GLU A 88 11.29 5.27 -15.16
N ASN A 89 11.74 6.06 -14.19
CA ASN A 89 11.08 6.25 -12.91
C ASN A 89 10.84 7.74 -12.69
N GLN A 90 9.67 8.16 -12.36
CA GLN A 90 9.33 9.59 -12.22
C GLN A 90 10.06 10.31 -11.08
N SER A 91 10.94 9.61 -10.39
CA SER A 91 11.83 10.14 -9.36
C SER A 91 13.13 9.36 -9.37
N THR A 92 14.23 10.06 -9.11
CA THR A 92 15.55 9.46 -8.99
C THR A 92 16.21 9.85 -7.68
N ALA A 93 17.24 9.12 -7.29
CA ALA A 93 18.04 9.39 -6.10
C ALA A 93 19.51 9.21 -6.36
N LEU A 94 20.31 10.00 -5.66
CA LEU A 94 21.73 9.72 -5.46
C LEU A 94 21.88 8.78 -4.26
N VAL A 95 22.51 7.63 -4.45
CA VAL A 95 22.87 6.70 -3.37
C VAL A 95 24.39 6.65 -3.27
N ILE A 96 24.92 6.87 -2.06
CA ILE A 96 26.35 6.77 -1.77
C ILE A 96 26.58 5.74 -0.67
N ARG A 97 27.60 4.90 -0.84
CA ARG A 97 28.05 3.96 0.19
C ARG A 97 29.30 4.50 0.85
N VAL A 98 29.25 4.65 2.16
CA VAL A 98 30.30 5.29 2.95
C VAL A 98 30.80 4.36 4.05
N LYS A 99 32.13 4.22 4.13
CA LYS A 99 32.82 3.49 5.22
C LYS A 99 33.42 4.50 6.19
N PHE A 100 32.98 4.47 7.44
CA PHE A 100 33.45 5.35 8.51
C PHE A 100 34.57 4.69 9.31
N ASN A 101 35.62 5.47 9.61
CA ASN A 101 36.75 5.08 10.46
C ASN A 101 36.94 6.16 11.54
N PRO A 102 36.11 6.21 12.59
CA PRO A 102 36.24 7.24 13.60
C PRO A 102 37.59 7.17 14.31
N THR A 103 38.23 8.31 14.45
CA THR A 103 39.49 8.46 15.20
C THR A 103 39.25 8.30 16.70
N ALA A 104 40.32 8.13 17.50
CA ALA A 104 40.18 8.01 18.95
C ALA A 104 39.46 9.23 19.57
N SER A 105 39.77 10.45 19.11
CA SER A 105 39.09 11.68 19.57
C SER A 105 37.62 11.73 19.17
N GLN A 106 37.27 11.23 17.99
CA GLN A 106 35.88 11.14 17.54
C GLN A 106 35.09 10.09 18.33
N LYS A 107 35.71 8.94 18.65
CA LYS A 107 35.12 7.95 19.54
C LYS A 107 34.84 8.51 20.94
N GLU A 108 35.73 9.35 21.46
CA GLU A 108 35.51 10.03 22.73
C GLU A 108 34.28 10.95 22.70
N LEU A 109 34.03 11.66 21.59
CA LEU A 109 32.83 12.48 21.41
C LEU A 109 31.53 11.67 21.42
N LEU A 110 31.58 10.40 20.97
CA LEU A 110 30.39 9.51 21.04
C LEU A 110 29.97 9.22 22.48
N THR A 111 30.90 9.22 23.44
CA THR A 111 30.58 9.00 24.86
C THR A 111 29.87 10.18 25.50
N THR A 112 30.04 11.37 24.97
CA THR A 112 29.42 12.60 25.46
C THR A 112 28.10 12.91 24.80
N GLY A 113 27.67 12.12 23.80
CA GLY A 113 26.47 12.37 23.01
C GLY A 113 26.59 13.61 22.11
N THR A 114 27.81 14.03 21.81
CA THR A 114 28.06 15.17 20.92
C THR A 114 27.67 14.82 19.50
N GLU A 115 26.90 15.68 18.86
CA GLU A 115 26.45 15.52 17.47
C GLU A 115 27.64 15.44 16.51
N LEU A 116 27.61 14.44 15.62
CA LEU A 116 28.62 14.22 14.59
C LEU A 116 27.97 14.38 13.20
N PRO A 117 27.92 15.61 12.68
CA PRO A 117 27.23 15.91 11.43
C PRO A 117 27.91 15.25 10.22
N PHE A 118 27.05 14.74 9.34
CA PHE A 118 27.38 14.25 8.01
C PHE A 118 26.38 14.84 7.02
N ASN A 119 26.86 15.49 5.96
CA ASN A 119 26.03 16.05 4.90
C ASN A 119 26.52 15.57 3.54
N PHE A 120 25.62 15.35 2.62
CA PHE A 120 25.95 15.16 1.21
C PHE A 120 24.87 15.74 0.32
N GLY A 121 25.23 16.10 -0.90
CA GLY A 121 24.29 16.70 -1.86
C GLY A 121 24.80 16.57 -3.28
N ILE A 122 23.88 16.74 -4.23
CA ILE A 122 24.20 16.66 -5.65
C ILE A 122 24.74 17.99 -6.16
N LEU A 123 25.59 17.94 -7.17
CA LEU A 123 26.16 19.07 -7.87
C LEU A 123 25.74 19.03 -9.35
N TYR A 124 25.26 20.15 -9.86
CA TYR A 124 24.89 20.35 -11.26
C TYR A 124 25.89 21.21 -11.99
N SER A 125 25.89 21.18 -13.31
CA SER A 125 26.82 21.94 -14.13
C SER A 125 26.71 23.47 -13.93
N ASP A 126 25.52 23.96 -13.64
CA ASP A 126 25.27 25.39 -13.38
C ASP A 126 25.65 25.84 -11.96
N ASP A 127 26.00 24.93 -11.07
CA ASP A 127 26.57 25.28 -9.76
C ASP A 127 27.96 25.92 -9.88
N PHE A 128 28.59 25.84 -11.04
CA PHE A 128 29.91 26.36 -11.29
C PHE A 128 29.88 27.59 -12.22
N ASP A 129 30.76 28.52 -11.97
CA ASP A 129 30.96 29.66 -12.89
C ASP A 129 31.77 29.26 -14.14
N LYS A 130 31.92 30.18 -15.06
CA LYS A 130 32.69 29.99 -16.32
C LYS A 130 34.16 29.61 -16.09
N ASN A 131 34.70 29.88 -14.91
CA ASN A 131 36.07 29.53 -14.52
C ASN A 131 36.13 28.20 -13.79
N GLY A 132 34.97 27.50 -13.63
CA GLY A 132 34.87 26.26 -12.88
C GLY A 132 34.92 26.44 -11.36
N LYS A 133 34.62 27.64 -10.85
CA LYS A 133 34.52 27.90 -9.42
C LYS A 133 33.07 27.70 -8.96
N LEU A 134 32.91 27.06 -7.81
CA LEU A 134 31.58 26.92 -7.20
C LEU A 134 31.01 28.30 -6.86
N LYS A 135 29.75 28.55 -7.25
CA LYS A 135 29.08 29.84 -7.03
C LYS A 135 28.67 30.08 -5.58
N GLU A 136 28.43 29.00 -4.84
CA GLU A 136 27.97 29.04 -3.46
C GLU A 136 28.73 28.02 -2.62
N PRO A 137 28.80 28.19 -1.30
CA PRO A 137 29.34 27.16 -0.40
C PRO A 137 28.59 25.83 -0.53
N LEU A 138 29.28 24.70 -0.34
CA LEU A 138 28.69 23.36 -0.45
C LEU A 138 27.51 23.15 0.52
N ASN A 139 27.65 23.62 1.75
CA ASN A 139 26.60 23.51 2.77
C ASN A 139 25.37 24.38 2.51
N SER A 140 25.39 25.28 1.56
CA SER A 140 24.21 26.03 1.11
C SER A 140 23.42 25.31 0.03
N LYS A 141 23.92 24.21 -0.50
CA LYS A 141 23.25 23.39 -1.50
C LYS A 141 22.17 22.52 -0.87
N ILE A 142 21.22 22.08 -1.69
CA ILE A 142 20.26 21.06 -1.26
C ILE A 142 21.04 19.82 -0.85
N SER A 143 20.98 19.49 0.41
CA SER A 143 21.73 18.39 0.98
C SER A 143 20.89 17.61 1.97
N VAL A 144 21.36 16.40 2.23
CA VAL A 144 20.82 15.55 3.26
C VAL A 144 21.77 15.57 4.45
N TYR A 145 21.18 15.72 5.61
CA TYR A 145 21.89 15.75 6.89
C TYR A 145 21.68 14.44 7.66
N ALA A 146 22.76 13.97 8.30
CA ALA A 146 22.71 12.86 9.24
C ALA A 146 23.57 13.15 10.48
N ASP A 147 23.09 12.76 11.65
CA ASP A 147 23.88 12.72 12.86
C ASP A 147 24.43 11.32 13.10
N LEU A 148 25.74 11.16 12.97
CA LEU A 148 26.43 9.88 13.11
C LEU A 148 26.60 9.43 14.57
N SER A 149 26.35 10.30 15.55
CA SER A 149 26.57 9.98 16.96
C SER A 149 25.73 8.81 17.48
N LYS A 150 24.58 8.57 16.83
CA LYS A 150 23.64 7.49 17.20
C LYS A 150 23.88 6.17 16.47
N LYS A 151 24.75 6.18 15.46
CA LYS A 151 25.02 4.99 14.64
C LYS A 151 26.42 4.42 14.83
N LEU A 152 27.36 5.29 15.16
CA LEU A 152 28.73 4.89 15.44
C LEU A 152 28.86 4.64 16.94
N SER A 153 29.37 3.49 17.32
CA SER A 153 29.59 3.14 18.74
C SER A 153 31.04 3.43 19.16
N TYR A 154 31.20 3.88 20.39
CA TYR A 154 32.53 3.99 21.01
C TYR A 154 33.26 2.64 21.07
N GLN A 155 32.51 1.55 21.19
CA GLN A 155 33.05 0.19 21.31
C GLN A 155 33.39 -0.46 19.97
N ASP A 156 32.91 0.11 18.85
CA ASP A 156 33.19 -0.43 17.52
C ASP A 156 34.69 -0.28 17.18
N ASN A 157 35.37 -1.40 17.10
CA ASN A 157 36.78 -1.43 16.64
C ASN A 157 36.89 -1.59 15.12
N GLU A 158 35.81 -2.03 14.47
CA GLU A 158 35.75 -2.21 13.03
C GLU A 158 35.07 -1.01 12.34
N PRO A 159 35.47 -0.69 11.11
CA PRO A 159 34.87 0.36 10.35
C PRO A 159 33.38 0.04 10.02
N VAL A 160 32.50 1.01 10.19
CA VAL A 160 31.08 0.89 9.90
C VAL A 160 30.79 1.37 8.47
N THR A 161 30.05 0.57 7.70
CA THR A 161 29.63 0.93 6.34
C THR A 161 28.14 1.27 6.35
N ILE A 162 27.80 2.45 5.82
CA ILE A 162 26.43 2.98 5.77
C ILE A 162 26.12 3.42 4.34
N ASP A 163 24.92 3.11 3.88
CA ASP A 163 24.39 3.62 2.63
C ASP A 163 23.52 4.85 2.90
N PHE A 164 23.83 5.95 2.20
CA PHE A 164 23.05 7.18 2.25
C PHE A 164 22.37 7.40 0.93
N SER A 165 21.17 7.97 0.95
CA SER A 165 20.52 8.33 -0.29
C SER A 165 19.82 9.69 -0.20
N MET A 166 19.71 10.36 -1.33
CA MET A 166 19.05 11.63 -1.48
C MET A 166 18.13 11.59 -2.69
N ALA A 167 16.85 11.84 -2.48
CA ALA A 167 15.92 12.02 -3.58
C ALA A 167 16.25 13.29 -4.37
N ILE A 168 16.20 13.18 -5.67
CA ILE A 168 16.40 14.27 -6.60
C ILE A 168 15.03 14.58 -7.22
N PRO A 169 14.47 15.80 -6.99
CA PRO A 169 13.16 16.13 -7.48
C PRO A 169 13.14 16.16 -9.01
N LYS A 170 12.02 15.73 -9.59
CA LYS A 170 11.71 15.99 -10.98
C LYS A 170 11.50 17.48 -11.16
N SER A 171 12.34 18.13 -11.94
CA SER A 171 12.31 19.57 -12.13
C SER A 171 12.86 19.96 -13.48
N GLU A 172 12.43 21.11 -13.99
CA GLU A 172 13.02 21.74 -15.15
C GLU A 172 14.53 21.95 -14.99
N HIS A 173 15.00 22.18 -13.76
CA HIS A 173 16.41 22.30 -13.45
C HIS A 173 17.18 21.01 -13.79
N PHE A 174 16.67 19.84 -13.37
CA PHE A 174 17.28 18.55 -13.68
C PHE A 174 17.28 18.25 -15.18
N GLU A 175 16.22 18.66 -15.90
CA GLU A 175 16.10 18.46 -17.34
C GLU A 175 17.11 19.32 -18.14
N ASN A 176 17.39 20.53 -17.65
CA ASN A 176 18.31 21.45 -18.29
C ASN A 176 19.78 21.28 -17.86
N PHE A 177 20.01 20.84 -16.62
CA PHE A 177 21.35 20.75 -16.02
C PHE A 177 21.58 19.36 -15.45
N LEU A 178 22.26 18.51 -16.18
CA LEU A 178 22.59 17.17 -15.70
C LEU A 178 23.50 17.22 -14.46
N PRO A 179 23.36 16.28 -13.51
CA PRO A 179 24.27 16.14 -12.39
C PRO A 179 25.69 15.90 -12.85
N VAL A 180 26.64 16.64 -12.31
CA VAL A 180 28.08 16.48 -12.62
C VAL A 180 28.86 15.79 -11.52
N GLY A 181 28.30 15.74 -10.31
CA GLY A 181 28.95 15.16 -9.15
C GLY A 181 28.10 15.28 -7.89
N PHE A 182 28.74 15.05 -6.78
CA PHE A 182 28.15 15.22 -5.45
C PHE A 182 29.22 15.76 -4.48
N PHE A 183 28.79 16.31 -3.38
CA PHE A 183 29.67 16.68 -2.29
C PHE A 183 29.36 15.88 -1.03
N VAL A 184 30.33 15.77 -0.17
CA VAL A 184 30.20 15.22 1.18
C VAL A 184 30.92 16.13 2.15
N SER A 185 30.28 16.44 3.25
CA SER A 185 30.85 17.11 4.42
C SER A 185 30.71 16.17 5.61
N SER A 186 31.78 15.87 6.30
CA SER A 186 31.81 14.92 7.41
C SER A 186 32.74 15.38 8.54
N ASN A 187 32.23 15.25 9.78
CA ASN A 187 33.09 15.41 10.98
C ASN A 187 33.76 14.10 11.41
N VAL A 188 33.51 13.01 10.69
CA VAL A 188 34.12 11.71 10.94
C VAL A 188 34.90 11.29 9.72
N ALA A 189 36.13 10.78 9.93
CA ALA A 189 36.92 10.24 8.84
C ALA A 189 36.18 9.10 8.13
N CYS A 190 36.05 9.20 6.81
CA CYS A 190 35.31 8.24 6.03
C CYS A 190 35.89 8.05 4.61
N GLN A 191 35.44 6.98 3.99
CA GLN A 191 35.79 6.64 2.61
C GLN A 191 34.49 6.42 1.82
N ILE A 192 34.33 7.12 0.71
CA ILE A 192 33.25 6.88 -0.23
C ILE A 192 33.60 5.66 -1.08
N LEU A 193 32.79 4.59 -0.97
CA LEU A 193 33.04 3.33 -1.67
C LEU A 193 32.36 3.30 -3.04
N SER A 194 31.17 3.88 -3.15
CA SER A 194 30.42 3.92 -4.40
C SER A 194 29.41 5.07 -4.41
N ALA A 195 28.98 5.47 -5.61
CA ALA A 195 27.87 6.35 -5.85
C ALA A 195 27.08 5.85 -7.07
N CYS A 196 25.75 5.86 -7.00
CA CYS A 196 24.89 5.44 -8.10
C CYS A 196 23.57 6.22 -8.12
N ALA A 197 22.88 6.20 -9.26
CA ALA A 197 21.49 6.59 -9.36
C ALA A 197 20.58 5.39 -9.02
N ALA A 198 19.43 5.68 -8.42
CA ALA A 198 18.42 4.68 -8.13
C ALA A 198 17.01 5.31 -8.20
N PRO A 199 15.92 4.51 -8.33
CA PRO A 199 14.57 5.02 -8.16
C PRO A 199 14.40 5.64 -6.76
N ALA A 200 13.78 6.82 -6.71
CA ALA A 200 13.60 7.52 -5.44
C ALA A 200 12.51 6.90 -4.57
N LEU A 201 12.84 6.65 -3.32
CA LEU A 201 11.95 6.33 -2.22
C LEU A 201 12.30 7.25 -1.06
N ILE A 202 11.33 7.54 -0.20
CA ILE A 202 11.56 8.33 1.01
C ILE A 202 10.96 7.58 2.18
N GLY A 203 11.73 7.46 3.27
CA GLY A 203 11.23 6.73 4.42
C GLY A 203 12.29 6.55 5.50
N PHE A 204 12.05 5.57 6.34
CA PHE A 204 12.97 5.18 7.40
C PHE A 204 12.82 3.70 7.74
N ASP A 205 13.83 3.13 8.35
CA ASP A 205 13.86 1.78 8.86
C ASP A 205 14.09 1.82 10.37
N LEU A 206 13.08 1.44 11.14
CA LEU A 206 13.16 1.47 12.61
C LEU A 206 14.10 0.40 13.18
N THR A 207 14.28 -0.71 12.48
CA THR A 207 15.20 -1.75 12.95
C THR A 207 16.66 -1.28 12.93
N GLN A 208 16.95 -0.26 12.13
CA GLN A 208 18.26 0.36 12.00
C GLN A 208 18.31 1.76 12.62
N GLU A 209 17.17 2.26 13.13
CA GLU A 209 17.02 3.62 13.68
C GLU A 209 17.46 4.72 12.72
N ILE A 210 17.11 4.58 11.44
CA ILE A 210 17.60 5.45 10.39
C ILE A 210 16.51 5.93 9.47
N CYS A 211 16.67 7.15 9.00
CA CYS A 211 15.90 7.77 7.96
C CYS A 211 16.66 7.68 6.63
N PHE A 212 15.92 7.56 5.54
CA PHE A 212 16.52 7.52 4.21
C PHE A 212 15.67 8.26 3.18
N TYR A 213 16.33 8.75 2.14
CA TYR A 213 15.69 9.35 0.97
C TYR A 213 16.15 8.63 -0.28
N GLY A 214 15.19 8.26 -1.12
CA GLY A 214 15.37 7.80 -2.47
C GLY A 214 16.42 6.75 -2.66
N PHE A 215 16.04 5.48 -2.82
CA PHE A 215 16.96 4.42 -3.11
C PHE A 215 16.26 3.22 -3.75
N SER A 216 17.04 2.36 -4.36
CA SER A 216 16.61 1.03 -4.78
C SER A 216 16.55 0.06 -3.59
N SER A 217 16.11 -1.14 -3.84
CA SER A 217 15.85 -2.21 -2.88
C SER A 217 16.92 -2.53 -1.82
N ASN A 218 18.11 -1.94 -1.89
CA ASN A 218 19.23 -2.27 -1.01
C ASN A 218 19.47 -1.30 0.16
N GLY A 219 18.52 -0.38 0.38
CA GLY A 219 18.62 0.55 1.48
C GLY A 219 19.57 1.70 1.25
N GLY A 220 19.21 2.84 1.71
CA GLY A 220 20.05 4.03 1.74
C GLY A 220 19.62 4.89 2.89
N ILE A 221 20.54 5.45 3.61
CA ILE A 221 20.33 6.00 4.92
C ILE A 221 20.74 7.42 4.96
N VAL A 222 19.95 8.21 5.60
CA VAL A 222 20.12 9.64 5.53
C VAL A 222 20.19 10.30 6.87
N ASN A 223 19.37 9.84 7.78
CA ASN A 223 19.28 10.48 9.07
C ASN A 223 19.10 9.44 10.18
N PHE A 224 19.66 9.73 11.34
CA PHE A 224 19.56 8.90 12.51
C PHE A 224 18.58 9.52 13.47
N LEU A 225 17.40 8.93 13.56
CA LEU A 225 16.36 9.41 14.43
C LEU A 225 15.94 8.31 15.38
N ASN A 226 15.64 8.67 16.60
CA ASN A 226 15.16 7.69 17.57
C ASN A 226 13.67 7.40 17.38
N THR A 227 12.88 8.47 17.18
CA THR A 227 11.42 8.37 17.21
C THR A 227 10.72 9.26 16.20
N SER A 228 11.44 10.08 15.44
CA SER A 228 10.82 11.00 14.49
C SER A 228 11.55 11.03 13.16
N VAL A 229 10.77 11.26 12.11
CA VAL A 229 11.23 11.35 10.71
C VAL A 229 10.71 12.65 10.12
N ASP A 230 11.59 13.40 9.49
CA ASP A 230 11.23 14.62 8.77
C ASP A 230 11.02 14.31 7.29
N PHE A 231 9.79 14.45 6.83
CA PHE A 231 9.40 14.31 5.43
C PHE A 231 9.33 15.64 4.67
N SER A 232 9.79 16.75 5.24
CA SER A 232 9.69 18.06 4.59
C SER A 232 10.38 18.11 3.21
N GLY A 233 11.43 17.31 3.01
CA GLY A 233 12.10 17.15 1.72
C GLY A 233 11.30 16.36 0.67
N ALA A 234 10.26 15.65 1.07
CA ALA A 234 9.48 14.81 0.18
C ALA A 234 8.71 15.61 -0.88
N SER A 235 8.29 16.82 -0.57
CA SER A 235 7.62 17.72 -1.52
C SER A 235 8.50 18.06 -2.74
N LEU A 236 9.82 17.97 -2.59
CA LEU A 236 10.77 18.17 -3.68
C LEU A 236 10.86 16.96 -4.61
N ALA A 237 10.68 15.76 -4.07
CA ALA A 237 10.75 14.50 -4.83
C ALA A 237 9.40 14.11 -5.46
N PHE A 238 8.30 14.51 -4.82
CA PHE A 238 6.94 14.17 -5.24
C PHE A 238 6.10 15.44 -5.34
N PRO A 239 6.00 16.07 -6.51
CA PRO A 239 5.18 17.26 -6.66
C PRO A 239 3.71 16.91 -6.39
N VAL A 240 3.25 17.30 -5.20
CA VAL A 240 1.91 16.99 -4.65
C VAL A 240 0.79 17.69 -5.43
N GLN A 241 1.12 18.72 -6.17
CA GLN A 241 0.15 19.61 -6.84
C GLN A 241 -0.64 18.92 -7.96
N ASN A 242 -0.30 17.71 -8.31
CA ASN A 242 -0.92 16.97 -9.40
C ASN A 242 -1.40 15.58 -8.96
N THR A 243 -2.36 15.53 -8.05
CA THR A 243 -3.10 14.28 -7.72
C THR A 243 -3.85 13.72 -8.95
N LEU A 244 -4.03 14.53 -10.00
CA LEU A 244 -4.62 14.11 -11.27
C LEU A 244 -3.60 13.55 -12.25
N ASN A 245 -2.31 13.64 -11.97
CA ASN A 245 -1.26 13.08 -12.82
C ASN A 245 -1.06 11.58 -12.54
N ALA A 246 -0.39 10.94 -13.50
CA ALA A 246 -0.15 9.48 -13.51
C ALA A 246 0.53 8.91 -12.25
N ASN A 247 0.96 9.74 -11.31
CA ASN A 247 1.63 9.33 -10.08
C ASN A 247 0.95 9.89 -8.85
N MET A 248 0.68 9.02 -7.91
CA MET A 248 0.15 9.39 -6.59
C MET A 248 1.16 9.03 -5.50
N PRO A 249 1.56 10.00 -4.65
CA PRO A 249 2.40 9.68 -3.50
C PRO A 249 1.66 8.80 -2.50
N GLN A 250 2.28 7.69 -2.12
CA GLN A 250 1.74 6.76 -1.14
C GLN A 250 2.76 6.44 -0.06
N TYR A 251 2.29 6.30 1.15
CA TYR A 251 3.05 5.69 2.22
C TYR A 251 2.92 4.18 2.15
N VAL A 252 4.05 3.51 2.32
CA VAL A 252 4.15 2.07 2.44
C VAL A 252 4.77 1.74 3.79
N LEU A 253 4.00 1.09 4.63
CA LEU A 253 4.40 0.71 5.97
C LEU A 253 4.67 -0.78 5.98
N THR A 254 5.90 -1.16 6.36
CA THR A 254 6.29 -2.56 6.52
C THR A 254 6.18 -2.94 7.98
N LEU A 255 5.47 -4.01 8.28
CA LEU A 255 5.30 -4.53 9.63
C LEU A 255 6.43 -5.52 9.99
N ASN A 256 6.73 -5.59 11.27
CA ASN A 256 7.64 -6.58 11.83
C ASN A 256 6.90 -7.91 11.98
N ASP A 257 7.46 -8.99 11.45
CA ASP A 257 6.88 -10.32 11.39
C ASP A 257 7.17 -11.21 12.62
N ALA A 258 7.88 -10.68 13.62
CA ALA A 258 8.16 -11.40 14.85
C ALA A 258 6.87 -11.80 15.60
N GLU A 259 6.76 -13.06 15.98
CA GLU A 259 5.53 -13.62 16.59
C GLU A 259 5.12 -12.91 17.87
N GLU A 260 6.07 -12.50 18.71
CA GLU A 260 5.81 -11.78 19.96
C GLU A 260 5.21 -10.38 19.76
N LEU A 261 5.25 -9.87 18.54
CA LEU A 261 4.69 -8.58 18.16
C LEU A 261 3.29 -8.69 17.55
N LYS A 262 2.84 -9.91 17.20
CA LYS A 262 1.52 -10.12 16.61
C LYS A 262 0.40 -9.75 17.60
N GLY A 263 -0.61 -9.09 17.07
CA GLY A 263 -1.74 -8.57 17.86
C GLY A 263 -1.49 -7.25 18.58
N LYS A 264 -0.24 -6.80 18.72
CA LYS A 264 0.06 -5.48 19.28
C LYS A 264 -0.36 -4.36 18.32
N THR A 265 -0.67 -3.20 18.88
CA THR A 265 -1.03 -2.01 18.12
C THR A 265 0.05 -0.94 18.31
N ALA A 266 0.70 -0.56 17.21
CA ALA A 266 1.62 0.56 17.18
C ALA A 266 0.86 1.88 17.04
N LYS A 267 1.43 2.96 17.58
CA LYS A 267 0.89 4.31 17.44
C LYS A 267 1.89 5.19 16.71
N LEU A 268 1.45 5.71 15.59
CA LEU A 268 2.19 6.62 14.72
C LEU A 268 1.49 7.98 14.69
N SER A 269 2.22 9.05 14.90
CA SER A 269 1.76 10.41 14.61
C SER A 269 2.44 10.88 13.32
N ILE A 270 1.67 11.13 12.28
CA ILE A 270 2.17 11.59 10.96
C ILE A 270 1.17 12.53 10.31
N GLY A 271 1.66 13.58 9.65
CA GLY A 271 0.81 14.48 8.87
C GLY A 271 -0.29 15.16 9.71
N GLY A 272 -0.06 15.38 11.01
CA GLY A 272 -1.05 15.93 11.92
C GLY A 272 -2.14 14.96 12.36
N GLU A 273 -2.01 13.68 12.01
CA GLU A 273 -2.94 12.60 12.37
C GLU A 273 -2.27 11.62 13.33
N LYS A 274 -3.08 11.02 14.19
CA LYS A 274 -2.67 9.87 15.00
C LYS A 274 -3.24 8.61 14.38
N LEU A 275 -2.37 7.69 14.01
CA LEU A 275 -2.74 6.40 13.44
C LEU A 275 -2.43 5.29 14.44
N TYR A 276 -3.36 4.37 14.56
CA TYR A 276 -3.24 3.15 15.34
C TYR A 276 -3.12 1.98 14.38
N ILE A 277 -2.00 1.26 14.42
CA ILE A 277 -1.66 0.26 13.41
C ILE A 277 -1.55 -1.10 14.08
N LYS A 278 -2.46 -2.00 13.74
CA LYS A 278 -2.46 -3.36 14.28
C LYS A 278 -1.45 -4.24 13.54
N ASN A 279 -0.47 -4.79 14.27
CA ASN A 279 0.42 -5.81 13.72
C ASN A 279 -0.32 -7.15 13.69
N SER A 280 -0.58 -7.68 12.51
CA SER A 280 -1.42 -8.85 12.31
C SER A 280 -0.67 -9.98 11.61
N LYS A 281 -1.12 -11.23 11.82
CA LYS A 281 -0.61 -12.40 11.10
C LYS A 281 -0.79 -12.23 9.59
N ASN A 282 0.12 -12.80 8.83
CA ASN A 282 0.07 -12.83 7.36
C ASN A 282 0.03 -11.46 6.67
N VAL A 283 0.34 -10.39 7.42
CA VAL A 283 0.43 -9.04 6.88
C VAL A 283 1.82 -8.48 7.11
N SER A 284 2.54 -8.24 6.04
CA SER A 284 3.89 -7.68 6.09
C SER A 284 3.92 -6.21 5.65
N LYS A 285 2.85 -5.73 4.99
CA LYS A 285 2.83 -4.43 4.33
C LYS A 285 1.44 -3.81 4.37
N LEU A 286 1.39 -2.50 4.59
CA LEU A 286 0.19 -1.67 4.48
C LEU A 286 0.50 -0.48 3.58
N GLU A 287 -0.47 -0.06 2.78
CA GLU A 287 -0.34 1.08 1.87
C GLU A 287 -1.44 2.10 2.13
N PHE A 288 -1.11 3.38 2.05
CA PHE A 288 -2.10 4.43 2.14
C PHE A 288 -1.64 5.71 1.42
N PRO A 289 -2.56 6.48 0.83
CA PRO A 289 -2.22 7.67 0.09
C PRO A 289 -1.77 8.79 1.04
N SER A 290 -0.76 9.56 0.64
CA SER A 290 -0.32 10.75 1.40
C SER A 290 -1.46 11.76 1.59
N ALA A 291 -2.38 11.84 0.61
CA ALA A 291 -3.57 12.68 0.66
C ALA A 291 -4.56 12.30 1.79
N SER A 292 -4.44 11.13 2.42
CA SER A 292 -5.22 10.78 3.61
C SER A 292 -4.84 11.60 4.83
N LEU A 293 -3.68 12.26 4.83
CA LEU A 293 -3.15 13.03 5.95
C LEU A 293 -3.40 14.53 5.77
N LYS A 294 -3.49 15.27 6.88
CA LYS A 294 -3.65 16.75 6.87
C LYS A 294 -2.41 17.47 6.35
N SER A 295 -1.23 16.97 6.72
CA SER A 295 0.08 17.52 6.35
C SER A 295 0.99 16.38 5.90
N PRO A 296 0.81 15.87 4.69
CA PRO A 296 1.38 14.59 4.25
C PRO A 296 2.91 14.52 4.30
N PHE A 297 3.60 15.64 4.25
CA PHE A 297 5.07 15.71 4.25
C PHE A 297 5.62 16.39 5.50
N SER A 298 5.04 16.09 6.64
CA SER A 298 5.53 16.52 7.94
C SER A 298 6.27 15.40 8.67
N ASN A 299 6.68 15.68 9.90
CA ASN A 299 7.34 14.70 10.75
C ASN A 299 6.41 13.51 11.07
N ALA A 300 6.99 12.32 11.11
CA ALA A 300 6.37 11.12 11.65
C ALA A 300 7.05 10.75 12.99
N GLU A 301 6.24 10.40 13.98
CA GLU A 301 6.70 10.02 15.32
C GLU A 301 6.03 8.71 15.75
N PHE A 302 6.81 7.80 16.34
CA PHE A 302 6.32 6.54 16.88
C PHE A 302 6.35 6.60 18.40
N SER A 303 5.20 6.45 19.03
CA SER A 303 5.08 6.66 20.49
C SER A 303 4.81 5.39 21.28
N GLU A 304 4.19 4.37 20.68
CA GLU A 304 3.83 3.13 21.37
C GLU A 304 4.06 1.94 20.43
N ASN A 305 4.65 0.86 20.94
CA ASN A 305 4.95 -0.37 20.22
C ASN A 305 5.63 -0.13 18.86
N ALA A 306 6.56 0.79 18.82
CA ALA A 306 7.27 1.19 17.59
C ALA A 306 7.95 -0.01 16.91
N GLU A 307 8.34 -1.00 17.69
CA GLU A 307 8.95 -2.27 17.24
C GLU A 307 8.05 -3.09 16.29
N CYS A 308 6.74 -2.84 16.28
CA CYS A 308 5.82 -3.45 15.31
C CYS A 308 6.01 -2.94 13.88
N ILE A 309 6.65 -1.80 13.72
CA ILE A 309 6.91 -1.18 12.42
C ILE A 309 8.38 -1.40 12.06
N LYS A 310 8.60 -2.03 10.93
CA LYS A 310 9.94 -2.27 10.40
C LYS A 310 10.41 -1.08 9.56
N ALA A 311 9.54 -0.54 8.69
CA ALA A 311 9.88 0.58 7.84
C ALA A 311 8.64 1.38 7.45
N LEU A 312 8.81 2.67 7.18
CA LEU A 312 7.83 3.54 6.55
C LEU A 312 8.48 4.20 5.34
N LEU A 313 7.90 4.00 4.18
CA LEU A 313 8.37 4.57 2.92
C LEU A 313 7.33 5.53 2.37
N LEU A 314 7.77 6.59 1.72
CA LEU A 314 6.94 7.40 0.84
C LEU A 314 7.43 7.19 -0.59
N GLN A 315 6.57 6.72 -1.46
CA GLN A 315 6.90 6.42 -2.85
C GLN A 315 5.84 6.96 -3.80
N SER A 316 6.25 7.26 -5.02
CA SER A 316 5.33 7.57 -6.11
C SER A 316 5.03 6.29 -6.89
N ILE A 317 3.75 5.94 -6.98
CA ILE A 317 3.32 4.77 -7.72
C ILE A 317 2.79 5.21 -9.08
N PRO A 318 3.43 4.78 -10.19
CA PRO A 318 2.94 5.09 -11.52
C PRO A 318 1.63 4.33 -11.78
N PHE A 319 0.64 5.01 -12.33
CA PHE A 319 -0.51 4.33 -12.90
C PHE A 319 -0.11 3.67 -14.22
N LYS A 320 -0.47 2.41 -14.37
CA LYS A 320 -0.48 1.80 -15.70
C LYS A 320 -1.63 2.44 -16.48
N THR A 321 -1.32 3.11 -17.56
CA THR A 321 -2.32 3.70 -18.46
C THR A 321 -2.87 2.60 -19.36
N ASP A 322 -4.19 2.54 -19.47
CA ASP A 322 -4.84 1.81 -20.56
C ASP A 322 -4.83 2.72 -21.80
N GLU A 323 -4.35 2.20 -22.92
CA GLU A 323 -4.32 2.94 -24.21
C GLU A 323 -5.74 3.31 -24.69
N GLN A 324 -6.76 2.63 -24.18
CA GLN A 324 -8.16 2.86 -24.55
C GLN A 324 -8.72 4.20 -24.08
N TYR A 325 -8.17 4.78 -23.00
CA TYR A 325 -8.69 6.01 -22.39
C TYR A 325 -7.63 7.10 -22.34
N PRO A 326 -8.01 8.37 -22.46
CA PRO A 326 -7.10 9.50 -22.24
C PRO A 326 -6.45 9.41 -20.85
N GLN A 327 -5.20 9.81 -20.74
CA GLN A 327 -4.43 9.73 -19.48
C GLN A 327 -5.13 10.43 -18.30
N THR A 328 -5.80 11.57 -18.56
CA THR A 328 -6.56 12.32 -17.56
C THR A 328 -7.77 11.54 -17.04
N GLU A 329 -8.51 10.85 -17.91
CA GLU A 329 -9.62 9.97 -17.50
C GLU A 329 -9.11 8.77 -16.73
N THR A 330 -8.03 8.12 -17.19
CA THR A 330 -7.45 6.97 -16.53
C THR A 330 -7.00 7.32 -15.11
N SER A 331 -6.37 8.45 -14.89
CA SER A 331 -5.91 8.87 -13.57
C SER A 331 -7.06 9.11 -12.58
N VAL A 332 -8.22 9.56 -13.05
CA VAL A 332 -9.43 9.76 -12.24
C VAL A 332 -10.10 8.44 -11.90
N TYR A 333 -10.15 7.50 -12.86
CA TYR A 333 -10.81 6.21 -12.67
C TYR A 333 -9.96 5.16 -11.96
N LYS A 334 -8.63 5.33 -11.94
CA LYS A 334 -7.75 4.38 -11.23
C LYS A 334 -7.94 4.50 -9.72
N ALA A 335 -8.21 3.36 -9.09
CA ALA A 335 -8.43 3.29 -7.65
C ALA A 335 -7.16 3.63 -6.85
N VAL A 336 -7.35 4.25 -5.69
CA VAL A 336 -6.29 4.61 -4.75
C VAL A 336 -6.11 3.46 -3.76
N ARG A 337 -4.94 2.82 -3.74
CA ARG A 337 -4.67 1.74 -2.79
C ARG A 337 -4.60 2.27 -1.37
N THR A 338 -5.35 1.67 -0.46
CA THR A 338 -5.40 2.07 0.94
C THR A 338 -5.95 0.96 1.85
N ASP A 339 -5.58 1.02 3.13
CA ASP A 339 -6.28 0.26 4.18
C ASP A 339 -7.69 0.84 4.40
N PRO A 340 -8.74 -0.01 4.51
CA PRO A 340 -10.14 0.46 4.62
C PRO A 340 -10.41 1.41 5.80
N GLY A 341 -9.65 1.32 6.89
CA GLY A 341 -9.82 2.20 8.05
C GLY A 341 -9.58 3.69 7.75
N LEU A 342 -8.75 3.97 6.75
CA LEU A 342 -8.49 5.34 6.32
C LEU A 342 -9.60 5.92 5.44
N ILE A 343 -10.41 5.09 4.78
CA ILE A 343 -11.53 5.52 3.93
C ILE A 343 -12.59 6.22 4.78
N LEU A 344 -12.90 5.67 5.95
CA LEU A 344 -13.94 6.22 6.84
C LEU A 344 -13.68 7.67 7.24
N ASN A 345 -12.42 8.06 7.32
CA ASN A 345 -11.98 9.40 7.73
C ASN A 345 -11.22 10.16 6.63
N TYR A 346 -11.19 9.65 5.42
CA TYR A 346 -10.54 10.32 4.30
C TYR A 346 -11.18 11.69 4.05
N ASN A 347 -10.35 12.73 3.93
CA ASN A 347 -10.89 14.08 3.75
C ASN A 347 -11.47 14.24 2.34
N GLN A 348 -12.76 14.53 2.26
CA GLN A 348 -13.47 14.73 1.01
C GLN A 348 -12.85 15.83 0.13
N LYS A 349 -12.15 16.81 0.71
CA LYS A 349 -11.43 17.84 -0.05
C LYS A 349 -10.30 17.25 -0.92
N ASN A 350 -9.84 16.05 -0.59
CA ASN A 350 -8.82 15.34 -1.33
C ASN A 350 -9.40 14.38 -2.37
N TRP A 351 -10.72 14.30 -2.51
CA TRP A 351 -11.35 13.50 -3.54
C TRP A 351 -11.02 14.05 -4.93
N ARG A 352 -10.69 13.16 -5.85
CA ARG A 352 -10.42 13.50 -7.26
C ARG A 352 -11.70 13.81 -8.03
N VAL A 353 -12.81 13.22 -7.62
CA VAL A 353 -14.16 13.49 -8.15
C VAL A 353 -15.05 13.98 -7.02
N LYS A 354 -15.84 15.01 -7.28
CA LYS A 354 -16.64 15.66 -6.25
C LYS A 354 -17.70 14.75 -5.63
N GLU A 355 -18.24 13.84 -6.42
CA GLU A 355 -19.36 12.97 -6.09
C GLU A 355 -18.93 11.66 -5.41
N TYR A 356 -17.72 11.20 -5.64
CA TYR A 356 -17.20 9.93 -5.13
C TYR A 356 -15.66 9.89 -5.15
N GLU A 357 -15.09 8.96 -4.37
CA GLU A 357 -13.71 8.51 -4.51
C GLU A 357 -13.66 7.00 -4.59
N VAL A 358 -12.72 6.47 -5.39
CA VAL A 358 -12.54 5.03 -5.59
C VAL A 358 -11.23 4.60 -4.98
N PHE A 359 -11.32 3.65 -4.08
CA PHE A 359 -10.17 3.03 -3.43
C PHE A 359 -10.06 1.57 -3.84
N GLU A 360 -8.85 1.02 -3.69
CA GLU A 360 -8.58 -0.42 -3.78
C GLU A 360 -8.05 -0.90 -2.43
N TRP A 361 -8.57 -1.99 -1.92
CA TRP A 361 -8.06 -2.57 -0.69
C TRP A 361 -6.59 -2.99 -0.86
N ASP A 362 -5.69 -2.40 -0.08
CA ASP A 362 -4.23 -2.58 -0.23
C ASP A 362 -3.78 -4.04 -0.07
N ARG A 363 -4.49 -4.82 0.78
CA ARG A 363 -4.21 -6.24 1.04
C ARG A 363 -4.81 -7.19 0.01
N TYR A 364 -5.91 -6.80 -0.62
CA TYR A 364 -6.68 -7.63 -1.54
C TYR A 364 -6.89 -6.91 -2.87
N PRO A 365 -5.83 -6.87 -3.73
CA PRO A 365 -5.93 -6.25 -5.05
C PRO A 365 -7.13 -6.81 -5.84
N GLY A 366 -7.82 -5.93 -6.55
CA GLY A 366 -9.06 -6.25 -7.25
C GLY A 366 -10.32 -6.04 -6.42
N ILE A 367 -10.23 -5.71 -5.12
CA ILE A 367 -11.39 -5.28 -4.33
C ILE A 367 -11.45 -3.75 -4.32
N LEU A 368 -12.44 -3.20 -5.03
CA LEU A 368 -12.70 -1.76 -5.10
C LEU A 368 -13.67 -1.32 -4.01
N LEU A 369 -13.39 -0.16 -3.42
CA LEU A 369 -14.17 0.45 -2.35
C LEU A 369 -14.58 1.85 -2.79
N PHE A 370 -15.88 2.04 -3.05
CA PHE A 370 -16.46 3.34 -3.42
C PHE A 370 -16.94 4.07 -2.18
N ASP A 371 -16.40 5.26 -1.94
CA ASP A 371 -16.91 6.21 -0.94
C ASP A 371 -17.70 7.30 -1.68
N ILE A 372 -19.01 7.32 -1.50
CA ILE A 372 -19.95 8.13 -2.29
C ILE A 372 -20.57 9.23 -1.42
N LEU A 373 -20.79 10.41 -2.02
CA LEU A 373 -21.21 11.61 -1.33
C LEU A 373 -22.55 11.44 -0.60
N ASN A 374 -23.56 10.87 -1.27
CA ASN A 374 -24.92 10.68 -0.75
C ASN A 374 -25.62 9.50 -1.41
N TYR A 375 -26.83 9.17 -0.91
CA TYR A 375 -27.62 8.06 -1.44
C TYR A 375 -28.18 8.32 -2.84
N ASP A 376 -28.46 9.57 -3.23
CA ASP A 376 -28.94 9.87 -4.58
C ASP A 376 -27.90 9.50 -5.62
N ILE A 377 -26.65 9.93 -5.42
CA ILE A 377 -25.53 9.57 -6.29
C ILE A 377 -25.28 8.07 -6.25
N GLN A 378 -25.36 7.44 -5.07
CA GLN A 378 -25.20 5.99 -4.94
C GLN A 378 -26.28 5.24 -5.74
N ASN A 379 -27.53 5.71 -5.69
CA ASN A 379 -28.63 5.17 -6.48
C ASN A 379 -28.38 5.31 -7.99
N ASP A 380 -27.82 6.40 -8.46
CA ASP A 380 -27.49 6.57 -9.88
C ASP A 380 -26.49 5.52 -10.37
N PHE A 381 -25.52 5.14 -9.52
CA PHE A 381 -24.53 4.11 -9.83
C PHE A 381 -25.08 2.68 -9.68
N PHE A 382 -25.87 2.40 -8.63
CA PHE A 382 -26.07 1.03 -8.17
C PHE A 382 -27.53 0.59 -8.05
N ARG A 383 -28.54 1.47 -8.10
CA ARG A 383 -29.93 1.08 -7.94
C ARG A 383 -30.37 0.00 -8.93
N ARG A 384 -30.17 0.22 -10.24
CA ARG A 384 -30.54 -0.78 -11.28
C ARG A 384 -29.77 -2.08 -11.11
N LEU A 385 -28.49 -1.99 -10.79
CA LEU A 385 -27.62 -3.13 -10.52
C LEU A 385 -28.15 -3.95 -9.33
N ALA A 386 -28.53 -3.31 -8.21
CA ALA A 386 -29.11 -3.99 -7.04
C ALA A 386 -30.39 -4.77 -7.41
N TYR A 387 -31.27 -4.18 -8.22
CA TYR A 387 -32.45 -4.86 -8.68
C TYR A 387 -32.15 -6.00 -9.66
N PHE A 388 -31.14 -5.83 -10.49
CA PHE A 388 -30.69 -6.86 -11.43
C PHE A 388 -30.08 -8.07 -10.72
N VAL A 389 -29.25 -7.86 -9.68
CA VAL A 389 -28.47 -8.92 -9.03
C VAL A 389 -29.26 -9.63 -7.93
N GLU A 390 -29.98 -8.90 -7.06
CA GLU A 390 -30.39 -9.42 -5.77
C GLU A 390 -31.90 -9.35 -5.48
N LYS A 391 -32.59 -8.29 -5.95
CA LYS A 391 -33.99 -8.05 -5.52
C LYS A 391 -34.94 -9.10 -6.08
N ARG A 392 -35.58 -9.84 -5.18
CA ARG A 392 -36.57 -10.88 -5.51
C ARG A 392 -37.66 -10.34 -6.46
N GLY A 393 -37.90 -11.05 -7.55
CA GLY A 393 -38.85 -10.68 -8.61
C GLY A 393 -38.32 -9.70 -9.66
N TYR A 394 -37.13 -9.16 -9.48
CA TYR A 394 -36.45 -8.26 -10.42
C TYR A 394 -35.20 -8.87 -11.02
N LYS A 395 -34.60 -9.87 -10.37
CA LYS A 395 -33.34 -10.51 -10.69
C LYS A 395 -33.20 -10.89 -12.18
N GLY A 396 -32.07 -10.58 -12.79
CA GLY A 396 -31.72 -10.92 -14.16
C GLY A 396 -32.40 -10.08 -15.24
N LYS A 397 -33.15 -9.03 -14.89
CA LYS A 397 -33.83 -8.14 -15.84
C LYS A 397 -33.38 -6.69 -15.66
N LEU A 398 -33.28 -5.97 -16.77
CA LEU A 398 -33.04 -4.54 -16.76
C LEU A 398 -34.38 -3.78 -16.71
N TRP A 399 -34.46 -2.89 -15.73
CA TRP A 399 -35.66 -2.08 -15.51
C TRP A 399 -35.39 -0.62 -15.82
N SER A 400 -36.34 0.08 -16.43
CA SER A 400 -36.17 1.50 -16.75
C SER A 400 -36.15 2.36 -15.49
N ASP A 401 -35.62 3.59 -15.62
CA ASP A 401 -35.57 4.55 -14.51
C ASP A 401 -36.97 4.89 -13.99
N GLU A 402 -38.01 4.92 -14.86
CA GLU A 402 -39.38 5.17 -14.46
C GLU A 402 -39.94 4.06 -13.55
N VAL A 403 -39.60 2.80 -13.83
CA VAL A 403 -40.02 1.65 -13.00
C VAL A 403 -39.30 1.65 -11.65
N LEU A 404 -38.11 2.18 -11.60
CA LEU A 404 -37.25 2.23 -10.39
C LEU A 404 -37.31 3.59 -9.66
N ALA A 405 -38.08 4.56 -10.15
CA ALA A 405 -38.07 5.95 -9.65
C ALA A 405 -38.42 6.08 -8.16
N ASP A 406 -39.41 5.30 -7.70
CA ASP A 406 -39.89 5.26 -6.32
C ASP A 406 -39.19 4.21 -5.45
N LYS A 407 -38.19 3.55 -5.99
CA LYS A 407 -37.47 2.44 -5.34
C LYS A 407 -36.12 2.87 -4.87
N HIS A 408 -35.77 2.43 -3.68
CA HIS A 408 -34.43 2.62 -3.10
C HIS A 408 -33.63 1.33 -3.27
N GLY A 409 -32.31 1.48 -3.55
CA GLY A 409 -31.38 0.36 -3.52
C GLY A 409 -31.09 -0.09 -2.09
N TYR A 410 -29.82 -0.20 -1.77
CA TYR A 410 -29.36 -0.42 -0.39
C TYR A 410 -28.54 0.79 0.08
N ASN A 411 -28.29 0.88 1.38
CA ASN A 411 -27.42 1.92 1.95
C ASN A 411 -25.92 1.64 1.70
N ALA A 412 -25.61 0.41 1.36
CA ALA A 412 -24.31 -0.07 0.92
C ALA A 412 -24.53 -1.19 -0.10
N HIS A 413 -23.51 -1.56 -0.84
CA HIS A 413 -23.58 -2.57 -1.89
C HIS A 413 -22.28 -3.35 -1.97
N ASP A 414 -22.40 -4.62 -2.37
CA ASP A 414 -21.30 -5.48 -2.78
C ASP A 414 -21.66 -6.20 -4.10
N TYR A 415 -20.70 -6.34 -4.98
CA TYR A 415 -20.88 -7.06 -6.25
C TYR A 415 -19.60 -7.77 -6.65
N SER A 416 -19.73 -9.04 -7.05
CA SER A 416 -18.62 -9.76 -7.67
C SER A 416 -18.37 -9.28 -9.11
N ALA A 417 -17.18 -9.53 -9.63
CA ALA A 417 -16.85 -9.21 -11.01
C ALA A 417 -17.77 -9.93 -12.01
N GLU A 418 -18.24 -11.14 -11.69
CA GLU A 418 -19.19 -11.93 -12.49
C GLU A 418 -20.56 -11.26 -12.56
N SER A 419 -21.11 -10.80 -11.43
CA SER A 419 -22.39 -10.09 -11.37
C SER A 419 -22.32 -8.78 -12.16
N LEU A 420 -21.22 -8.04 -12.04
CA LEU A 420 -20.96 -6.83 -12.81
C LEU A 420 -20.89 -7.12 -14.31
N ALA A 421 -20.15 -8.15 -14.72
CA ALA A 421 -20.06 -8.55 -16.12
C ALA A 421 -21.43 -8.96 -16.69
N ALA A 422 -22.21 -9.74 -15.92
CA ALA A 422 -23.54 -10.15 -16.33
C ALA A 422 -24.47 -8.96 -16.57
N PHE A 423 -24.45 -7.95 -15.69
CA PHE A 423 -25.23 -6.72 -15.83
C PHE A 423 -24.88 -5.94 -17.10
N PHE A 424 -23.58 -5.65 -17.33
CA PHE A 424 -23.15 -4.88 -18.49
C PHE A 424 -23.32 -5.65 -19.82
N ASN A 425 -23.17 -6.96 -19.79
CA ASN A 425 -23.43 -7.82 -20.95
C ASN A 425 -24.93 -7.86 -21.29
N LYS A 426 -25.79 -7.96 -20.28
CA LYS A 426 -27.24 -7.91 -20.49
C LYS A 426 -27.66 -6.57 -21.09
N ALA A 427 -27.07 -5.45 -20.62
CA ALA A 427 -27.33 -4.14 -21.19
C ALA A 427 -26.86 -4.04 -22.66
N ALA A 428 -25.73 -4.63 -23.01
CA ALA A 428 -25.22 -4.65 -24.37
C ALA A 428 -26.10 -5.53 -25.30
N GLU A 429 -26.51 -6.72 -24.84
CA GLU A 429 -27.38 -7.65 -25.58
C GLU A 429 -28.73 -7.03 -25.93
N GLU A 430 -29.34 -6.31 -24.99
CA GLU A 430 -30.66 -5.69 -25.15
C GLU A 430 -30.57 -4.27 -25.74
N ASN A 431 -29.39 -3.75 -26.02
CA ASN A 431 -29.15 -2.35 -26.38
C ASN A 431 -29.83 -1.38 -25.36
N PHE A 432 -29.78 -1.75 -24.07
CA PHE A 432 -30.42 -1.01 -23.01
C PHE A 432 -29.66 0.29 -22.70
N PRO A 433 -30.33 1.45 -22.64
CA PRO A 433 -29.67 2.73 -22.37
C PRO A 433 -29.27 2.81 -20.89
N LEU A 434 -27.96 2.67 -20.63
CA LEU A 434 -27.37 2.93 -19.33
C LEU A 434 -27.27 4.44 -19.06
N ASN A 435 -27.48 4.86 -17.82
CA ASN A 435 -27.28 6.24 -17.41
C ASN A 435 -25.78 6.62 -17.36
N ASN A 436 -25.48 7.91 -17.15
CA ASN A 436 -24.09 8.40 -17.14
C ASN A 436 -23.24 7.81 -15.99
N ALA A 437 -23.83 7.57 -14.81
CA ALA A 437 -23.16 6.99 -13.66
C ALA A 437 -22.82 5.51 -13.92
N GLU A 438 -23.75 4.74 -14.49
CA GLU A 438 -23.52 3.34 -14.90
C GLU A 438 -22.44 3.22 -15.98
N GLN A 439 -22.41 4.15 -16.95
CA GLN A 439 -21.34 4.20 -17.96
C GLN A 439 -19.98 4.54 -17.34
N THR A 440 -19.96 5.47 -16.38
CA THR A 440 -18.76 5.81 -15.61
C THR A 440 -18.31 4.63 -14.77
N LEU A 441 -19.23 3.93 -14.12
CA LEU A 441 -18.93 2.69 -13.38
C LEU A 441 -18.24 1.67 -14.29
N LYS A 442 -18.78 1.42 -15.50
CA LYS A 442 -18.17 0.49 -16.47
C LYS A 442 -16.72 0.87 -16.77
N LYS A 443 -16.43 2.17 -17.01
CA LYS A 443 -15.07 2.66 -17.26
C LYS A 443 -14.15 2.41 -16.05
N ILE A 444 -14.59 2.73 -14.84
CA ILE A 444 -13.83 2.49 -13.60
C ILE A 444 -13.49 1.01 -13.45
N LEU A 445 -14.47 0.12 -13.66
CA LEU A 445 -14.27 -1.32 -13.53
C LEU A 445 -13.26 -1.85 -14.56
N ILE A 446 -13.29 -1.36 -15.79
CA ILE A 446 -12.32 -1.73 -16.84
C ILE A 446 -10.91 -1.23 -16.48
N VAL A 447 -10.75 0.04 -16.10
CA VAL A 447 -9.45 0.62 -15.74
C VAL A 447 -8.79 -0.10 -14.57
N ASN A 448 -9.59 -0.68 -13.66
CA ASN A 448 -9.11 -1.42 -12.49
C ASN A 448 -9.12 -2.95 -12.68
N GLY A 449 -9.47 -3.44 -13.86
CA GLY A 449 -9.36 -4.86 -14.21
C GLY A 449 -10.46 -5.77 -13.67
N LEU A 450 -11.55 -5.21 -13.09
CA LEU A 450 -12.73 -6.00 -12.70
C LEU A 450 -13.56 -6.41 -13.90
N LEU A 451 -13.51 -5.64 -14.97
CA LEU A 451 -14.08 -6.00 -16.26
C LEU A 451 -13.00 -5.96 -17.33
N ILE A 452 -12.97 -6.98 -18.16
CA ILE A 452 -12.03 -7.11 -19.27
C ILE A 452 -12.82 -6.96 -20.58
N PRO A 453 -12.53 -5.96 -21.44
CA PRO A 453 -13.23 -5.78 -22.72
C PRO A 453 -13.14 -7.02 -23.62
N ASP A 454 -14.24 -7.41 -24.24
CA ASP A 454 -14.35 -8.50 -25.20
C ASP A 454 -15.32 -8.12 -26.34
N GLY A 455 -14.85 -7.35 -27.30
CA GLY A 455 -15.69 -6.76 -28.33
C GLY A 455 -16.71 -5.77 -27.74
N ASN A 456 -18.00 -6.01 -27.99
CA ASN A 456 -19.09 -5.22 -27.39
C ASN A 456 -19.48 -5.68 -25.98
N MET A 457 -18.92 -6.82 -25.54
CA MET A 457 -19.17 -7.43 -24.25
C MET A 457 -18.00 -7.20 -23.30
N VAL A 458 -18.11 -7.71 -22.08
CA VAL A 458 -17.04 -7.73 -21.10
C VAL A 458 -16.96 -9.12 -20.46
N LYS A 459 -15.73 -9.53 -20.09
CA LYS A 459 -15.50 -10.71 -19.23
C LYS A 459 -15.30 -10.25 -17.80
N ALA A 460 -15.67 -11.08 -16.84
CA ALA A 460 -15.31 -10.87 -15.45
C ALA A 460 -13.78 -10.99 -15.29
N GLY A 461 -13.20 -10.03 -14.59
CA GLY A 461 -11.86 -10.13 -14.01
C GLY A 461 -11.93 -10.78 -12.64
N GLU A 462 -10.90 -10.54 -11.82
CA GLU A 462 -10.88 -11.05 -10.45
C GLU A 462 -11.26 -9.95 -9.45
N GLY A 463 -12.09 -10.29 -8.44
CA GLY A 463 -12.40 -9.42 -7.33
C GLY A 463 -13.85 -8.99 -7.26
N GLY A 464 -14.07 -7.81 -6.71
CA GLY A 464 -15.40 -7.28 -6.47
C GLY A 464 -15.40 -5.80 -6.11
N LEU A 465 -16.59 -5.30 -5.86
CA LEU A 465 -16.82 -3.89 -5.57
C LEU A 465 -17.66 -3.78 -4.30
N VAL A 466 -17.31 -2.82 -3.46
CA VAL A 466 -18.06 -2.37 -2.29
C VAL A 466 -18.39 -0.88 -2.44
N SER A 467 -19.58 -0.46 -2.03
CA SER A 467 -19.91 0.96 -1.92
C SER A 467 -20.50 1.33 -0.57
N ILE A 468 -20.10 2.49 -0.05
CA ILE A 468 -20.65 3.12 1.15
C ILE A 468 -20.97 4.59 0.86
N SER A 469 -21.90 5.17 1.64
CA SER A 469 -22.29 6.57 1.47
C SER A 469 -21.86 7.44 2.65
N ARG A 470 -21.48 8.70 2.37
CA ARG A 470 -21.21 9.74 3.36
C ARG A 470 -22.48 10.23 4.09
N GLU A 471 -23.64 9.94 3.53
CA GLU A 471 -24.93 10.28 4.17
C GLU A 471 -25.22 9.38 5.38
N SER A 472 -24.69 8.16 5.42
CA SER A 472 -24.74 7.31 6.60
C SER A 472 -23.88 7.93 7.73
N ASP A 473 -24.35 7.82 8.97
CA ASP A 473 -23.54 8.22 10.13
C ASP A 473 -22.28 7.37 10.27
N ALA A 474 -21.33 7.84 11.06
CA ALA A 474 -20.01 7.21 11.19
C ALA A 474 -20.09 5.75 11.70
N ALA A 475 -21.01 5.45 12.63
CA ALA A 475 -21.16 4.11 13.18
C ALA A 475 -21.76 3.15 12.14
N LEU A 476 -22.76 3.62 11.40
CA LEU A 476 -23.39 2.85 10.32
C LEU A 476 -22.39 2.63 9.17
N ARG A 477 -21.62 3.67 8.76
CA ARG A 477 -20.62 3.53 7.71
C ARG A 477 -19.56 2.48 8.08
N SER A 478 -19.07 2.50 9.32
CA SER A 478 -18.09 1.51 9.79
C SER A 478 -18.66 0.09 9.74
N LYS A 479 -19.89 -0.09 10.17
CA LYS A 479 -20.59 -1.38 10.13
C LYS A 479 -20.82 -1.86 8.71
N LEU A 480 -21.34 -0.99 7.84
CA LEU A 480 -21.60 -1.32 6.44
C LEU A 480 -20.30 -1.66 5.70
N LEU A 481 -19.22 -0.88 5.92
CA LEU A 481 -17.93 -1.19 5.32
C LEU A 481 -17.43 -2.59 5.73
N ALA A 482 -17.59 -2.96 7.02
CA ALA A 482 -17.25 -4.29 7.47
C ALA A 482 -18.14 -5.36 6.84
N HIS A 483 -19.45 -5.15 6.81
CA HIS A 483 -20.44 -6.06 6.21
C HIS A 483 -20.10 -6.36 4.74
N GLU A 484 -20.02 -5.33 3.92
CA GLU A 484 -19.77 -5.46 2.48
C GLU A 484 -18.37 -5.99 2.16
N ALA A 485 -17.37 -5.60 2.97
CA ALA A 485 -16.01 -6.10 2.76
C ALA A 485 -15.90 -7.61 3.03
N TRP A 486 -16.64 -8.15 4.01
CA TRP A 486 -16.69 -9.59 4.24
C TRP A 486 -17.29 -10.35 3.06
N HIS A 487 -18.30 -9.81 2.37
CA HIS A 487 -18.83 -10.38 1.14
C HIS A 487 -17.75 -10.51 0.07
N THR A 488 -16.87 -9.52 -0.08
CA THR A 488 -15.81 -9.59 -1.09
C THR A 488 -14.78 -10.68 -0.81
N LEU A 489 -14.47 -10.96 0.45
CA LEU A 489 -13.60 -12.07 0.83
C LEU A 489 -14.31 -13.41 0.62
N PHE A 490 -15.62 -13.49 0.88
CA PHE A 490 -16.45 -14.66 0.58
C PHE A 490 -16.47 -14.97 -0.92
N PHE A 491 -16.59 -13.97 -1.80
CA PHE A 491 -16.51 -14.20 -3.27
C PHE A 491 -15.17 -14.76 -3.69
N ARG A 492 -14.11 -14.22 -3.13
CA ARG A 492 -12.74 -14.47 -3.55
C ARG A 492 -12.18 -15.80 -3.04
N ASP A 493 -12.57 -16.22 -1.84
CA ASP A 493 -11.93 -17.33 -1.13
C ASP A 493 -12.89 -18.51 -0.99
N GLU A 494 -12.63 -19.58 -1.76
CA GLU A 494 -13.44 -20.80 -1.74
C GLU A 494 -13.30 -21.55 -0.42
N GLU A 495 -12.13 -21.56 0.21
CA GLU A 495 -11.93 -22.23 1.50
C GLU A 495 -12.73 -21.51 2.59
N PHE A 496 -12.76 -20.18 2.56
CA PHE A 496 -13.61 -19.40 3.46
C PHE A 496 -15.09 -19.67 3.24
N ARG A 497 -15.56 -19.71 1.98
CA ARG A 497 -16.95 -20.07 1.67
C ARG A 497 -17.33 -21.42 2.25
N ASN A 498 -16.48 -22.43 2.05
CA ASN A 498 -16.71 -23.78 2.54
C ASN A 498 -16.72 -23.83 4.08
N TYR A 499 -15.85 -23.05 4.73
CA TYR A 499 -15.83 -22.94 6.18
C TYR A 499 -17.09 -22.27 6.72
N VAL A 500 -17.53 -21.18 6.10
CA VAL A 500 -18.80 -20.50 6.44
C VAL A 500 -19.98 -21.44 6.29
N ALA A 501 -20.07 -22.19 5.20
CA ALA A 501 -21.11 -23.18 4.98
C ALA A 501 -21.13 -24.25 6.09
N ALA A 502 -19.96 -24.78 6.47
CA ALA A 502 -19.86 -25.76 7.56
C ALA A 502 -20.37 -25.19 8.91
N VAL A 503 -19.99 -23.95 9.23
CA VAL A 503 -20.48 -23.27 10.44
C VAL A 503 -22.00 -23.04 10.36
N TYR A 504 -22.53 -22.59 9.21
CA TYR A 504 -23.95 -22.37 9.01
C TYR A 504 -24.80 -23.61 9.23
N TYR A 505 -24.35 -24.79 8.79
CA TYR A 505 -25.07 -26.04 9.00
C TYR A 505 -24.97 -26.61 10.41
N THR A 506 -23.92 -26.25 11.14
CA THR A 506 -23.64 -26.79 12.48
C THR A 506 -24.02 -25.86 13.63
N PHE A 507 -24.28 -24.57 13.38
CA PHE A 507 -24.66 -23.67 14.46
C PHE A 507 -26.12 -23.90 14.90
N ASP A 508 -26.49 -23.38 16.06
CA ASP A 508 -27.77 -23.59 16.71
C ASP A 508 -28.98 -23.53 15.76
N PRO A 509 -29.77 -24.61 15.62
CA PRO A 509 -30.84 -24.69 14.64
C PRO A 509 -31.93 -23.64 14.83
N ASP A 510 -32.29 -23.30 16.08
CA ASP A 510 -33.32 -22.31 16.38
C ASP A 510 -32.83 -20.88 16.04
N SER A 511 -31.54 -20.60 16.29
CA SER A 511 -30.93 -19.35 15.87
C SER A 511 -30.82 -19.26 14.34
N ARG A 512 -30.53 -20.36 13.64
CA ARG A 512 -30.51 -20.40 12.18
C ARG A 512 -31.89 -20.11 11.60
N GLN A 513 -32.93 -20.80 12.10
CA GLN A 513 -34.30 -20.55 11.64
C GLN A 513 -34.74 -19.12 11.98
N PHE A 514 -34.38 -18.60 13.15
CA PHE A 514 -34.64 -17.20 13.48
C PHE A 514 -34.01 -16.24 12.47
N LEU A 515 -32.79 -16.49 11.98
CA LEU A 515 -32.13 -15.63 10.99
C LEU A 515 -32.92 -15.61 9.67
N LEU A 516 -33.37 -16.77 9.18
CA LEU A 516 -34.19 -16.89 7.98
C LEU A 516 -35.54 -16.13 8.15
N ASP A 517 -36.22 -16.35 9.26
CA ASP A 517 -37.49 -15.69 9.61
C ASP A 517 -37.28 -14.15 9.75
N PHE A 518 -36.16 -13.72 10.30
CA PHE A 518 -35.76 -12.31 10.36
C PHE A 518 -35.65 -11.73 8.96
N PHE A 519 -34.90 -12.35 8.05
CA PHE A 519 -34.76 -11.88 6.67
C PHE A 519 -36.12 -11.80 5.95
N GLU A 520 -36.96 -12.80 6.08
CA GLU A 520 -38.27 -12.84 5.46
C GLU A 520 -39.22 -11.77 6.04
N SER A 521 -39.17 -11.52 7.35
CA SER A 521 -39.95 -10.49 8.02
C SER A 521 -39.59 -9.06 7.64
N GLN A 522 -38.44 -8.85 7.01
CA GLN A 522 -37.94 -7.54 6.57
C GLN A 522 -38.11 -7.37 5.06
N SER A 523 -39.33 -6.98 4.63
CA SER A 523 -39.66 -6.82 3.21
C SER A 523 -38.71 -5.87 2.44
N GLY A 524 -38.06 -4.94 3.13
CA GLY A 524 -37.06 -4.01 2.55
C GLY A 524 -35.78 -4.69 2.11
N LEU A 525 -35.37 -5.82 2.73
CA LEU A 525 -34.20 -6.58 2.34
C LEU A 525 -34.43 -7.28 0.99
N GLY A 526 -35.56 -7.98 0.84
CA GLY A 526 -35.91 -8.66 -0.41
C GLY A 526 -35.06 -9.85 -0.75
N TYR A 527 -34.39 -10.46 0.26
CA TYR A 527 -33.56 -11.65 0.07
C TYR A 527 -34.39 -12.88 -0.37
N ASP A 528 -33.78 -13.71 -1.20
CA ASP A 528 -34.30 -15.02 -1.55
C ASP A 528 -33.76 -16.05 -0.55
N ILE A 529 -34.57 -16.40 0.46
CA ILE A 529 -34.16 -17.32 1.52
C ILE A 529 -33.93 -18.77 1.05
N GLU A 530 -34.37 -19.11 -0.17
CA GLU A 530 -34.14 -20.41 -0.80
C GLU A 530 -32.75 -20.46 -1.52
N ASP A 531 -32.09 -19.33 -1.70
CA ASP A 531 -30.74 -19.25 -2.27
C ASP A 531 -29.70 -19.54 -1.18
N GLU A 532 -29.20 -20.78 -1.13
CA GLU A 532 -28.22 -21.20 -0.12
C GLU A 532 -26.94 -20.37 -0.15
N TYR A 533 -26.46 -20.01 -1.34
CA TYR A 533 -25.25 -19.18 -1.48
C TYR A 533 -25.46 -17.81 -0.84
N LEU A 534 -26.60 -17.18 -1.12
CA LEU A 534 -26.97 -15.91 -0.51
C LEU A 534 -27.10 -16.04 1.02
N MET A 535 -27.75 -17.10 1.51
CA MET A 535 -27.93 -17.31 2.95
C MET A 535 -26.61 -17.52 3.69
N HIS A 536 -25.66 -18.24 3.14
CA HIS A 536 -24.33 -18.40 3.72
C HIS A 536 -23.57 -17.07 3.76
N ASN A 537 -23.64 -16.31 2.67
CA ASN A 537 -22.97 -15.01 2.53
C ASN A 537 -23.53 -14.00 3.55
N GLU A 538 -24.87 -13.87 3.63
CA GLU A 538 -25.53 -12.98 4.58
C GLU A 538 -25.34 -13.41 6.05
N PHE A 539 -25.45 -14.72 6.34
CA PHE A 539 -25.15 -15.25 7.68
C PHE A 539 -23.78 -14.78 8.15
N MET A 540 -22.76 -15.00 7.35
CA MET A 540 -21.37 -14.63 7.66
C MET A 540 -21.26 -13.12 7.86
N ALA A 541 -21.80 -12.30 6.95
CA ALA A 541 -21.69 -10.85 6.99
C ALA A 541 -22.42 -10.26 8.21
N TYR A 542 -23.65 -10.72 8.52
CA TYR A 542 -24.40 -10.27 9.70
C TYR A 542 -23.71 -10.64 11.02
N ILE A 543 -22.98 -11.73 11.08
CA ILE A 543 -22.19 -12.10 12.28
C ILE A 543 -20.92 -11.26 12.37
N LEU A 544 -20.17 -11.10 11.27
CA LEU A 544 -18.86 -10.47 11.25
C LEU A 544 -18.88 -8.93 11.11
N GLN A 545 -20.04 -8.30 10.87
CA GLN A 545 -20.16 -6.84 10.75
C GLN A 545 -19.91 -6.09 12.06
N GLN A 546 -19.97 -6.75 13.22
CA GLN A 546 -19.66 -6.20 14.53
C GLN A 546 -18.66 -7.09 15.28
N SER A 547 -17.96 -6.51 16.26
CA SER A 547 -17.09 -7.31 17.12
C SER A 547 -17.90 -8.32 17.95
N ILE A 548 -17.30 -9.46 18.29
CA ILE A 548 -17.96 -10.59 18.94
C ILE A 548 -18.79 -10.16 20.16
N LYS A 549 -18.24 -9.28 21.01
CA LYS A 549 -18.91 -8.79 22.23
C LYS A 549 -20.25 -8.11 21.98
N TYR A 550 -20.51 -7.61 20.75
CA TYR A 550 -21.75 -6.94 20.37
C TYR A 550 -22.71 -7.83 19.56
N VAL A 551 -22.31 -9.05 19.24
CA VAL A 551 -23.17 -10.00 18.51
C VAL A 551 -24.45 -10.33 19.28
N PRO A 552 -24.38 -10.64 20.60
CA PRO A 552 -25.59 -10.88 21.38
C PRO A 552 -26.54 -9.68 21.39
N GLU A 553 -26.02 -8.49 21.67
CA GLU A 553 -26.82 -7.25 21.70
C GLU A 553 -27.50 -7.00 20.34
N TYR A 554 -26.78 -7.21 19.25
CA TYR A 554 -27.31 -7.02 17.89
C TYR A 554 -28.49 -7.94 17.64
N PHE A 555 -28.37 -9.26 17.82
CA PHE A 555 -29.43 -10.21 17.52
C PHE A 555 -30.59 -10.15 18.51
N VAL A 556 -30.36 -9.89 19.79
CA VAL A 556 -31.41 -9.56 20.74
C VAL A 556 -32.19 -8.31 20.31
N GLY A 557 -31.47 -7.29 19.82
CA GLY A 557 -32.08 -6.10 19.23
C GLY A 557 -32.99 -6.45 18.02
N ARG A 558 -32.55 -7.36 17.13
CA ARG A 558 -33.38 -7.85 16.01
C ARG A 558 -34.59 -8.61 16.50
N ALA A 559 -34.46 -9.46 17.50
CA ALA A 559 -35.55 -10.20 18.13
C ALA A 559 -36.59 -9.31 18.83
N ASN A 560 -36.25 -8.06 19.12
CA ASN A 560 -37.15 -7.06 19.69
C ASN A 560 -37.94 -6.24 18.66
N LEU A 561 -37.60 -6.32 17.37
CA LEU A 561 -38.35 -5.65 16.32
C LEU A 561 -39.80 -6.13 16.29
N TYR A 562 -40.74 -5.21 16.11
CA TYR A 562 -42.16 -5.53 16.08
C TYR A 562 -42.49 -6.53 14.95
N SER A 563 -42.00 -6.29 13.74
CA SER A 563 -42.14 -7.18 12.59
C SER A 563 -41.72 -8.63 12.90
N VAL A 564 -40.55 -8.79 13.52
CA VAL A 564 -39.97 -10.09 13.89
C VAL A 564 -40.78 -10.78 14.98
N ARG A 565 -41.19 -10.05 16.02
CA ARG A 565 -42.03 -10.61 17.10
C ARG A 565 -43.41 -11.05 16.63
N VAL A 566 -43.95 -10.43 15.60
CA VAL A 566 -45.24 -10.83 15.00
C VAL A 566 -45.03 -12.03 14.08
N PHE A 567 -43.97 -12.03 13.30
CA PHE A 567 -43.69 -13.06 12.32
C PHE A 567 -43.26 -14.39 12.97
N THR A 568 -42.29 -14.34 13.90
CA THR A 568 -41.74 -15.52 14.56
C THR A 568 -41.63 -15.35 16.10
N PRO A 569 -42.75 -15.29 16.82
CA PRO A 569 -42.75 -14.95 18.24
C PRO A 569 -41.95 -15.91 19.11
N LYS A 570 -41.98 -17.23 18.81
CA LYS A 570 -41.30 -18.28 19.58
C LYS A 570 -39.79 -18.17 19.43
N LEU A 571 -39.29 -18.04 18.21
CA LEU A 571 -37.83 -17.92 17.97
C LEU A 571 -37.31 -16.56 18.44
N ALA A 572 -38.09 -15.48 18.27
CA ALA A 572 -37.73 -14.19 18.86
C ALA A 572 -37.64 -14.24 20.39
N GLN A 573 -38.51 -15.02 21.07
CA GLN A 573 -38.43 -15.27 22.50
C GLN A 573 -37.19 -16.10 22.85
N TYR A 574 -36.93 -17.18 22.11
CA TYR A 574 -35.73 -18.03 22.28
C TYR A 574 -34.43 -17.22 22.21
N VAL A 575 -34.26 -16.40 21.18
CA VAL A 575 -33.05 -15.56 21.02
C VAL A 575 -32.87 -14.60 22.20
N ARG A 576 -33.96 -14.01 22.72
CA ARG A 576 -33.88 -13.14 23.90
C ARG A 576 -33.51 -13.92 25.17
N GLU A 577 -34.15 -15.07 25.43
CA GLU A 577 -33.93 -15.88 26.63
C GLU A 577 -32.54 -16.49 26.70
N THR A 578 -31.99 -16.90 25.55
CA THR A 578 -30.63 -17.41 25.42
C THR A 578 -29.58 -16.31 25.27
N ASN A 579 -30.02 -15.03 25.27
CA ASN A 579 -29.15 -13.89 24.96
C ASN A 579 -28.38 -14.08 23.65
N ALA A 580 -29.06 -14.62 22.62
CA ALA A 580 -28.50 -14.89 21.29
C ALA A 580 -27.21 -15.77 21.32
N LYS A 581 -27.13 -16.71 22.26
CA LYS A 581 -25.92 -17.53 22.49
C LYS A 581 -25.49 -18.31 21.24
N GLY A 582 -26.43 -18.84 20.45
CA GLY A 582 -26.10 -19.53 19.19
C GLY A 582 -25.33 -18.64 18.20
N PHE A 583 -25.73 -17.39 18.08
CA PHE A 583 -25.02 -16.42 17.24
C PHE A 583 -23.64 -16.03 17.78
N GLU A 584 -23.51 -15.90 19.11
CA GLU A 584 -22.22 -15.65 19.75
C GLU A 584 -21.25 -16.80 19.50
N ASP A 585 -21.71 -18.04 19.65
CA ASP A 585 -20.88 -19.23 19.42
C ASP A 585 -20.41 -19.31 17.96
N ALA A 586 -21.29 -19.07 17.00
CA ALA A 586 -20.93 -19.01 15.59
C ALA A 586 -19.94 -17.87 15.31
N ALA A 587 -20.11 -16.71 15.96
CA ALA A 587 -19.19 -15.59 15.84
C ALA A 587 -17.79 -15.89 16.35
N VAL A 588 -17.67 -16.63 17.47
CA VAL A 588 -16.37 -17.06 17.99
C VAL A 588 -15.67 -17.97 16.98
N ILE A 589 -16.38 -18.97 16.45
CA ILE A 589 -15.84 -19.92 15.47
C ILE A 589 -15.37 -19.21 14.19
N LEU A 590 -16.21 -18.35 13.63
CA LEU A 590 -15.84 -17.59 12.42
C LEU A 590 -14.69 -16.62 12.70
N ASN A 591 -14.69 -15.93 13.84
CA ASN A 591 -13.65 -14.99 14.21
C ASN A 591 -12.29 -15.66 14.40
N ASP A 592 -12.24 -16.86 14.98
CA ASP A 592 -11.00 -17.62 15.14
C ASP A 592 -10.40 -17.95 13.76
N TYR A 593 -11.23 -18.38 12.82
CA TYR A 593 -10.79 -18.62 11.45
C TYR A 593 -10.26 -17.37 10.76
N ILE A 594 -11.01 -16.26 10.79
CA ILE A 594 -10.58 -15.02 10.10
C ILE A 594 -9.36 -14.37 10.75
N LEU A 595 -9.17 -14.56 12.06
CA LEU A 595 -7.95 -14.14 12.74
C LEU A 595 -6.73 -14.96 12.28
N ASP A 596 -6.90 -16.25 12.12
CA ASP A 596 -5.82 -17.13 11.69
C ASP A 596 -5.47 -16.91 10.22
N VAL A 597 -6.47 -16.87 9.34
CA VAL A 597 -6.26 -16.78 7.89
C VAL A 597 -5.97 -15.34 7.44
N TYR A 598 -6.78 -14.38 7.88
CA TYR A 598 -6.68 -12.99 7.40
C TYR A 598 -6.03 -12.03 8.40
N GLY A 599 -5.87 -12.43 9.65
CA GLY A 599 -5.31 -11.57 10.70
C GLY A 599 -6.19 -10.37 11.05
N ILE A 600 -7.48 -10.40 10.70
CA ILE A 600 -8.50 -9.41 11.04
C ILE A 600 -9.58 -10.04 11.92
N SER A 601 -10.27 -9.23 12.72
CA SER A 601 -11.31 -9.67 13.63
C SER A 601 -12.68 -9.18 13.18
N GLY A 602 -13.73 -9.87 13.58
CA GLY A 602 -15.11 -9.43 13.35
C GLY A 602 -15.34 -7.98 13.76
N GLY A 603 -16.12 -7.26 12.98
CA GLY A 603 -16.41 -5.84 13.16
C GLY A 603 -15.35 -4.87 12.64
N ASN A 604 -14.25 -5.38 12.12
CA ASN A 604 -13.18 -4.53 11.62
C ASN A 604 -12.44 -5.23 10.47
N VAL A 605 -12.36 -4.58 9.34
CA VAL A 605 -11.59 -5.03 8.17
C VAL A 605 -10.32 -4.21 7.96
N ALA A 606 -10.07 -3.26 8.86
CA ALA A 606 -8.96 -2.33 8.81
C ALA A 606 -7.83 -2.73 9.77
N LEU A 607 -6.60 -2.44 9.40
CA LEU A 607 -5.44 -2.55 10.28
C LEU A 607 -4.91 -1.18 10.71
N ILE A 608 -5.29 -0.10 9.99
CA ILE A 608 -4.96 1.28 10.32
C ILE A 608 -6.25 1.99 10.79
N ASN A 609 -6.23 2.50 12.01
CA ASN A 609 -7.32 3.28 12.58
C ASN A 609 -6.82 4.67 13.00
N ARG A 610 -7.73 5.65 13.08
CA ARG A 610 -7.47 7.00 13.58
C ARG A 610 -7.97 7.17 15.01
#